data_77d8702f5aba256b9ad13b470c2e2c39
#
_entry.id   77d8702f5aba256b9ad13b470c2e2c39
#
_cell.length_a   1.000
_cell.length_b   1.000
_cell.length_c   1.000
_cell.angle_alpha   90.00
_cell.angle_beta   90.00
_cell.angle_gamma   90.00
#
_symmetry.space_group_name_H-M   'P 1'
#
loop_
_entity.id
_entity.type
_entity.pdbx_description
1 polymer ?
#
loop_
_entity_poly.entity_id
_entity_poly.type
_entity_poly.pdbx_seq_one_letter_code
_entity_poly.pdbx_strand_id
1 'polypeptide(L)'
;MNIRVKINANLKPYVTNLAELPQSDTWEVANGATINDILNMMKFPEGPKVMALLNNMLIKEWDKPLKDGDKVLFTPLAGGGAAA
;
A
#
# COMPACT_ATOMS: atom_id res chain seq x y z
N MET A 1 3.85 15.50 -3.79
CA MET A 1 2.37 15.35 -3.76
C MET A 1 1.94 14.59 -2.53
N ASN A 2 0.73 14.80 -2.12
CA ASN A 2 0.17 14.12 -0.96
C ASN A 2 -0.81 13.06 -1.41
N ILE A 3 -0.65 11.86 -0.88
CA ILE A 3 -1.57 10.76 -1.12
C ILE A 3 -2.04 10.21 0.22
N ARG A 4 -3.15 9.51 0.21
CA ARG A 4 -3.61 8.78 1.38
C ARG A 4 -3.20 7.33 1.26
N VAL A 5 -2.59 6.80 2.30
CA VAL A 5 -2.17 5.40 2.33
C VAL A 5 -2.78 4.75 3.56
N LYS A 6 -3.49 3.66 3.32
CA LYS A 6 -4.01 2.82 4.39
C LYS A 6 -3.44 1.43 4.26
N ILE A 7 -3.08 0.87 5.39
CA ILE A 7 -2.58 -0.49 5.48
C ILE A 7 -3.59 -1.29 6.30
N ASN A 8 -4.11 -2.35 5.71
CA ASN A 8 -5.07 -3.20 6.41
C ASN A 8 -4.45 -3.73 7.71
N ALA A 9 -5.25 -3.77 8.76
CA ALA A 9 -4.76 -4.22 10.07
C ALA A 9 -4.16 -5.63 10.03
N ASN A 10 -4.67 -6.48 9.17
CA ASN A 10 -4.13 -7.84 9.02
C ASN A 10 -2.79 -7.87 8.31
N LEU A 11 -2.42 -6.80 7.64
CA LEU A 11 -1.15 -6.69 6.96
C LEU A 11 -0.08 -6.03 7.83
N LYS A 12 -0.48 -5.16 8.75
CA LYS A 12 0.47 -4.41 9.58
C LYS A 12 1.50 -5.26 10.31
N PRO A 13 1.14 -6.45 10.85
CA PRO A 13 2.14 -7.27 11.55
C PRO A 13 3.31 -7.71 10.68
N TYR A 14 3.14 -7.71 9.36
CA TYR A 14 4.20 -8.13 8.45
C TYR A 14 5.11 -6.99 8.03
N VAL A 15 4.74 -5.75 8.35
CA VAL A 15 5.57 -4.58 8.01
C VAL A 15 6.61 -4.40 9.09
N THR A 16 7.86 -4.61 8.75
CA THR A 16 8.95 -4.58 9.76
C THR A 16 9.41 -3.17 10.10
N ASN A 17 9.12 -2.20 9.28
CA ASN A 17 9.54 -0.81 9.50
C ASN A 17 8.36 0.13 9.75
N LEU A 18 7.31 -0.37 10.38
CA LEU A 18 6.09 0.41 10.58
C LEU A 18 6.36 1.73 11.32
N ALA A 19 7.25 1.72 12.29
CA ALA A 19 7.58 2.92 13.05
C ALA A 19 8.30 3.99 12.22
N GLU A 20 8.90 3.60 11.11
CA GLU A 20 9.62 4.52 10.23
C GLU A 20 8.72 5.15 9.18
N LEU A 21 7.50 4.65 9.07
CA LEU A 21 6.53 5.17 8.10
C LEU A 21 5.78 6.37 8.67
N PRO A 22 5.20 7.22 7.82
CA PRO A 22 4.37 8.32 8.31
C PRO A 22 3.27 7.80 9.23
N GLN A 23 3.06 8.50 10.33
CA GLN A 23 2.08 8.08 11.34
C GLN A 23 0.66 8.49 11.01
N SER A 24 0.50 9.36 10.01
CA SER A 24 -0.83 9.74 9.54
C SER A 24 -1.16 9.02 8.25
N ASP A 25 -2.43 9.06 7.86
CA ASP A 25 -2.88 8.47 6.60
C ASP A 25 -2.36 9.23 5.38
N THR A 26 -1.94 10.47 5.56
CA THR A 26 -1.46 11.29 4.46
C THR A 26 0.06 11.17 4.37
N TRP A 27 0.53 10.72 3.22
CA TRP A 27 1.94 10.57 2.94
C TRP A 27 2.37 11.57 1.88
N GLU A 28 3.47 12.25 2.14
CA GLU A 28 4.08 13.11 1.13
C GLU A 28 5.07 12.28 0.34
N VAL A 29 4.88 12.24 -0.97
CA VAL A 29 5.70 11.45 -1.88
C VAL A 29 6.09 12.28 -3.09
N ALA A 30 7.10 11.85 -3.81
CA ALA A 30 7.55 12.55 -5.01
C ALA A 30 6.46 12.54 -6.08
N ASN A 31 6.44 13.60 -6.88
CA ASN A 31 5.55 13.61 -8.04
C ASN A 31 5.96 12.49 -8.99
N GLY A 32 4.97 11.77 -9.49
CA GLY A 32 5.23 10.63 -10.36
C GLY A 32 5.44 9.32 -9.63
N ALA A 33 5.36 9.32 -8.29
CA ALA A 33 5.46 8.09 -7.52
C ALA A 33 4.35 7.12 -7.91
N THR A 34 4.68 5.83 -7.87
CA THR A 34 3.77 4.75 -8.24
C THR A 34 3.39 3.94 -7.00
N ILE A 35 2.43 3.03 -7.15
CA ILE A 35 2.08 2.12 -6.07
C ILE A 35 3.29 1.23 -5.70
N ASN A 36 4.07 0.82 -6.70
CA ASN A 36 5.31 0.07 -6.41
C ASN A 36 6.26 0.87 -5.53
N ASP A 37 6.38 2.17 -5.78
CA ASP A 37 7.25 3.02 -4.98
C ASP A 37 6.75 3.07 -3.53
N ILE A 38 5.44 3.20 -3.34
CA ILE A 38 4.86 3.24 -2.01
C ILE A 38 5.06 1.90 -1.30
N LEU A 39 4.82 0.80 -2.01
CA LEU A 39 5.02 -0.53 -1.44
C LEU A 39 6.47 -0.76 -1.02
N ASN A 40 7.41 -0.25 -1.80
CA ASN A 40 8.82 -0.38 -1.49
C ASN A 40 9.26 0.41 -0.27
N MET A 41 8.47 1.38 0.16
CA MET A 41 8.72 2.09 1.41
C MET A 41 8.39 1.23 2.63
N MET A 42 7.55 0.22 2.45
CA MET A 42 7.21 -0.74 3.50
C MET A 42 8.05 -1.98 3.30
N LYS A 43 8.57 -2.53 4.39
CA LYS A 43 9.45 -3.69 4.33
C LYS A 43 8.74 -4.94 4.79
N PHE A 44 8.65 -5.90 3.89
CA PHE A 44 8.06 -7.23 4.15
C PHE A 44 9.15 -8.28 3.92
N PRO A 45 9.81 -8.77 4.97
CA PRO A 45 10.84 -9.81 4.76
C PRO A 45 10.22 -11.10 4.25
N GLU A 46 9.08 -11.45 4.78
CA GLU A 46 8.26 -12.53 4.29
C GLU A 46 6.83 -12.15 4.63
N GLY A 47 5.91 -12.50 3.79
CA GLY A 47 4.55 -12.13 4.11
C GLY A 47 3.55 -12.57 3.07
N PRO A 48 2.30 -12.26 3.31
CA PRO A 48 1.24 -12.58 2.37
C PRO A 48 1.41 -11.77 1.09
N LYS A 49 0.78 -12.26 0.04
CA LYS A 49 0.63 -11.47 -1.16
C LYS A 49 -0.25 -10.28 -0.85
N VAL A 50 0.06 -9.15 -1.48
CA VAL A 50 -0.59 -7.88 -1.21
C VAL A 50 -1.39 -7.45 -2.42
N MET A 51 -2.60 -6.97 -2.17
CA MET A 51 -3.42 -6.28 -3.16
C MET A 51 -3.38 -4.78 -2.89
N ALA A 52 -3.60 -3.99 -3.93
CA ALA A 52 -3.74 -2.57 -3.79
C ALA A 52 -5.07 -2.12 -4.39
N LEU A 53 -5.79 -1.29 -3.65
CA LEU A 53 -6.98 -0.62 -4.17
C LEU A 53 -6.66 0.87 -4.31
N LEU A 54 -6.85 1.37 -5.51
CA LEU A 54 -6.67 2.79 -5.81
C LEU A 54 -8.05 3.42 -5.92
N ASN A 55 -8.34 4.36 -5.01
CA ASN A 55 -9.63 5.02 -4.96
C ASN A 55 -10.79 4.02 -4.94
N ASN A 56 -10.63 2.98 -4.11
CA ASN A 56 -11.60 1.90 -3.90
C ASN A 56 -11.75 0.92 -5.07
N MET A 57 -10.84 0.97 -6.03
CA MET A 57 -10.85 0.04 -7.15
C MET A 57 -9.60 -0.82 -7.13
N LEU A 58 -9.78 -2.13 -7.29
CA LEU A 58 -8.66 -3.04 -7.40
C LEU A 58 -7.83 -2.66 -8.63
N ILE A 59 -6.53 -2.49 -8.41
CA ILE A 59 -5.62 -2.13 -9.49
C ILE A 59 -4.53 -3.18 -9.62
N LYS A 60 -4.24 -3.56 -10.85
CA LYS A 60 -3.19 -4.53 -11.16
C LYS A 60 -1.93 -3.88 -11.68
N GLU A 61 -2.04 -2.67 -12.20
CA GLU A 61 -0.92 -1.95 -12.77
C GLU A 61 -0.34 -1.02 -11.73
N TRP A 62 0.75 -1.42 -11.12
CA TRP A 62 1.36 -0.69 -10.02
C TRP A 62 2.48 0.25 -10.46
N ASP A 63 2.75 0.29 -11.76
CA ASP A 63 3.80 1.15 -12.33
C ASP A 63 3.27 2.49 -12.83
N LYS A 64 1.97 2.71 -12.74
CA LYS A 64 1.40 3.98 -13.19
C LYS A 64 1.58 5.05 -12.14
N PRO A 65 1.95 6.28 -12.54
CA PRO A 65 2.09 7.39 -11.61
C PRO A 65 0.79 7.69 -10.88
N LEU A 66 0.90 7.91 -9.59
CA LEU A 66 -0.21 8.37 -8.78
C LEU A 66 -0.44 9.87 -8.97
N LYS A 67 -1.59 10.33 -8.58
CA LYS A 67 -1.96 11.75 -8.62
C LYS A 67 -2.12 12.28 -7.21
N ASP A 68 -1.90 13.56 -7.04
CA ASP A 68 -2.14 14.21 -5.76
C ASP A 68 -3.57 13.96 -5.30
N GLY A 69 -3.73 13.55 -4.06
CA GLY A 69 -5.04 13.24 -3.50
C GLY A 69 -5.51 11.80 -3.69
N ASP A 70 -4.77 10.99 -4.43
CA ASP A 70 -5.12 9.58 -4.59
C ASP A 70 -5.10 8.85 -3.25
N LYS A 71 -5.95 7.84 -3.13
CA LYS A 71 -6.06 6.99 -1.95
C LYS A 71 -5.68 5.58 -2.31
N VAL A 72 -4.71 5.02 -1.61
CA VAL A 72 -4.24 3.65 -1.81
C VAL A 72 -4.48 2.85 -0.54
N LEU A 73 -5.11 1.71 -0.68
CA LEU A 73 -5.27 0.75 0.41
C LEU A 73 -4.50 -0.50 0.08
N PHE A 74 -3.58 -0.87 0.96
CA PHE A 74 -2.89 -2.15 0.86
C PHE A 74 -3.56 -3.16 1.77
N THR A 75 -3.87 -4.31 1.23
CA THR A 75 -4.55 -5.36 1.97
C THR A 75 -3.98 -6.72 1.57
N PRO A 76 -3.98 -7.71 2.48
CA PRO A 76 -3.57 -9.05 2.09
C PRO A 76 -4.51 -9.60 1.03
N LEU A 77 -3.99 -10.47 0.18
CA LEU A 77 -4.81 -11.15 -0.80
C LEU A 77 -5.69 -12.16 -0.07
N ALA A 78 -6.88 -11.70 0.29
CA ALA A 78 -7.76 -12.48 1.15
C ALA A 78 -8.20 -13.79 0.51
N GLY A 79 -8.39 -13.77 -0.80
CA GLY A 79 -8.81 -14.96 -1.50
C GLY A 79 -7.88 -16.13 -1.31
N GLY A 80 -6.60 -15.84 -1.23
CA GLY A 80 -5.63 -16.89 -1.05
C GLY A 80 -5.86 -17.70 0.21
N GLY A 81 -6.02 -17.00 1.31
CA GLY A 81 -6.21 -17.68 2.57
C GLY A 81 -7.64 -18.14 2.77
N ALA A 82 -8.55 -17.27 2.47
CA ALA A 82 -9.95 -17.54 2.76
C ALA A 82 -10.55 -18.58 1.83
N ALA A 83 -10.07 -18.63 0.64
CA ALA A 83 -10.58 -19.56 -0.34
C ALA A 83 -10.21 -21.00 -0.02
N ALA A 84 -9.39 -21.13 0.90
CA ALA A 84 -9.04 -22.47 1.32
C ALA A 84 -10.29 -23.23 1.70
#